data_b7352eae804c5d03cc3db5afd8e165fd
#
_entry.id   b7352eae804c5d03cc3db5afd8e165fd
#
_cell.length_a   1.000
_cell.length_b   1.000
_cell.length_c   1.000
_cell.angle_alpha   90.00
_cell.angle_beta   90.00
_cell.angle_gamma   90.00
#
_symmetry.space_group_name_H-M   'P 1'
#
loop_
_entity.id
_entity.type
_entity.pdbx_description
1 polymer ?
#
loop_
_entity_poly.entity_id
_entity_poly.type
_entity_poly.pdbx_seq_one_letter_code
_entity_poly.pdbx_strand_id
1 'polypeptide(L)'
;ILYRRNYPYEASVTRAGRRHWDEFAATACDMMELTADDLVVDFGSNVGVLLEMFAARGPRILGIDPAPNIVAIANERGIDTTCGFFDTATAAEAAATKGQAKVITATNVFAHIDDLDEVMVAVDSLLTPDGVFIIEAPSLANLVRHLEYDTIYHEHLSYISVKPLVVFLARFGMHIFDIHEKDIHGGSIRIFIRRDGAPGLKAT
;
A
#
# COMPACT_ATOMS: atom_id res chain seq x y z
N ILE A 1 -11.19 12.90 9.30
CA ILE A 1 -12.28 12.79 10.31
C ILE A 1 -13.15 11.56 10.04
N LEU A 2 -13.37 11.16 8.77
CA LEU A 2 -14.23 10.04 8.36
C LEU A 2 -13.73 8.67 8.87
N TYR A 3 -12.43 8.46 8.94
CA TYR A 3 -11.82 7.18 9.33
C TYR A 3 -11.62 7.00 10.85
N ARG A 4 -11.93 7.99 11.69
CA ARG A 4 -11.65 7.96 13.13
C ARG A 4 -12.71 7.27 13.98
N ARG A 5 -13.89 6.89 13.45
CA ARG A 5 -14.96 6.24 14.21
C ARG A 5 -15.75 5.30 13.31
N ASN A 6 -15.82 4.02 13.70
CA ASN A 6 -16.71 3.00 13.11
C ASN A 6 -16.72 3.00 11.57
N TYR A 7 -15.56 2.75 10.96
CA TYR A 7 -15.49 2.62 9.51
C TYR A 7 -16.28 1.38 9.08
N PRO A 8 -17.28 1.54 8.19
CA PRO A 8 -18.22 0.45 7.88
C PRO A 8 -17.71 -0.55 6.86
N TYR A 9 -16.62 -0.22 6.14
CA TYR A 9 -16.13 -1.05 5.05
C TYR A 9 -15.06 -2.02 5.56
N GLU A 10 -15.37 -3.31 5.44
CA GLU A 10 -14.38 -4.38 5.56
C GLU A 10 -13.93 -4.81 4.17
N ALA A 11 -12.61 -4.92 3.96
CA ALA A 11 -12.06 -5.37 2.68
C ALA A 11 -12.69 -6.71 2.29
N SER A 12 -13.20 -6.77 1.06
CA SER A 12 -14.01 -7.88 0.58
C SER A 12 -13.25 -9.21 0.67
N VAL A 13 -13.83 -10.15 1.39
CA VAL A 13 -13.41 -11.57 1.45
C VAL A 13 -13.99 -12.39 0.29
N THR A 14 -14.40 -11.75 -0.81
CA THR A 14 -14.89 -12.47 -1.99
C THR A 14 -13.80 -13.34 -2.59
N ARG A 15 -14.19 -14.43 -3.27
CA ARG A 15 -13.23 -15.34 -3.90
C ARG A 15 -12.35 -14.62 -4.94
N ALA A 16 -12.90 -13.66 -5.67
CA ALA A 16 -12.16 -12.83 -6.62
C ALA A 16 -11.16 -11.90 -5.93
N GLY A 17 -11.59 -11.22 -4.85
CA GLY A 17 -10.72 -10.36 -4.05
C GLY A 17 -9.57 -11.14 -3.41
N ARG A 18 -9.85 -12.31 -2.82
CA ARG A 18 -8.78 -13.16 -2.26
C ARG A 18 -7.74 -13.57 -3.30
N ARG A 19 -8.17 -13.92 -4.53
CA ARG A 19 -7.24 -14.26 -5.62
C ARG A 19 -6.37 -13.06 -6.01
N HIS A 20 -6.97 -11.88 -6.06
CA HIS A 20 -6.26 -10.64 -6.36
C HIS A 20 -5.17 -10.32 -5.33
N TRP A 21 -5.51 -10.42 -4.03
CA TRP A 21 -4.54 -10.19 -2.95
C TRP A 21 -3.48 -11.29 -2.87
N ASP A 22 -3.85 -12.53 -3.15
CA ASP A 22 -2.92 -13.66 -3.24
C ASP A 22 -1.90 -13.47 -4.37
N GLU A 23 -2.34 -13.06 -5.55
CA GLU A 23 -1.47 -12.74 -6.69
C GLU A 23 -0.60 -11.51 -6.40
N PHE A 24 -1.13 -10.49 -5.70
CA PHE A 24 -0.34 -9.34 -5.28
C PHE A 24 0.82 -9.77 -4.39
N ALA A 25 0.51 -10.49 -3.31
CA ALA A 25 1.53 -10.94 -2.35
C ALA A 25 2.56 -11.87 -3.02
N ALA A 26 2.12 -12.78 -3.90
CA ALA A 26 3.02 -13.64 -4.66
C ALA A 26 3.99 -12.82 -5.52
N THR A 27 3.47 -11.88 -6.33
CA THR A 27 4.30 -11.02 -7.18
C THR A 27 5.33 -10.23 -6.37
N ALA A 28 4.93 -9.63 -5.26
CA ALA A 28 5.84 -8.84 -4.42
C ALA A 28 6.89 -9.72 -3.71
N CYS A 29 6.48 -10.89 -3.18
CA CYS A 29 7.40 -11.83 -2.55
C CYS A 29 8.44 -12.36 -3.54
N ASP A 30 8.02 -12.74 -4.74
CA ASP A 30 8.93 -13.27 -5.78
C ASP A 30 9.87 -12.18 -6.29
N MET A 31 9.36 -10.96 -6.57
CA MET A 31 10.14 -9.82 -7.04
C MET A 31 11.23 -9.41 -6.06
N MET A 32 10.90 -9.40 -4.75
CA MET A 32 11.79 -8.95 -3.69
C MET A 32 12.55 -10.08 -3.00
N GLU A 33 12.35 -11.34 -3.42
CA GLU A 33 12.91 -12.55 -2.80
C GLU A 33 12.71 -12.53 -1.26
N LEU A 34 11.47 -12.20 -0.82
CA LEU A 34 11.17 -11.99 0.61
C LEU A 34 11.37 -13.25 1.43
N THR A 35 11.95 -13.07 2.60
CA THR A 35 12.23 -14.11 3.60
C THR A 35 11.49 -13.84 4.91
N ALA A 36 11.60 -14.73 5.89
CA ALA A 36 11.02 -14.56 7.21
C ALA A 36 11.66 -13.41 8.03
N ASP A 37 12.83 -12.94 7.63
CA ASP A 37 13.52 -11.81 8.29
C ASP A 37 13.01 -10.45 7.78
N ASP A 38 12.41 -10.43 6.57
CA ASP A 38 11.91 -9.21 5.95
C ASP A 38 10.58 -8.77 6.57
N LEU A 39 10.33 -7.45 6.58
CA LEU A 39 9.10 -6.84 7.05
C LEU A 39 8.31 -6.27 5.86
N VAL A 40 7.03 -6.60 5.81
CA VAL A 40 6.04 -5.97 4.93
C VAL A 40 5.13 -5.08 5.79
N VAL A 41 4.99 -3.82 5.40
CA VAL A 41 4.07 -2.87 6.04
C VAL A 41 2.98 -2.48 5.05
N ASP A 42 1.71 -2.58 5.46
CA ASP A 42 0.56 -2.11 4.68
C ASP A 42 -0.14 -0.98 5.42
N PHE A 43 -0.23 0.21 4.84
CA PHE A 43 -1.00 1.29 5.46
C PHE A 43 -2.34 1.50 4.77
N GLY A 44 -3.37 1.83 5.58
CA GLY A 44 -4.75 1.65 5.21
C GLY A 44 -5.09 0.17 5.07
N SER A 45 -4.49 -0.65 5.96
CA SER A 45 -4.48 -2.11 5.85
C SER A 45 -5.85 -2.77 6.04
N ASN A 46 -6.84 -2.00 6.48
CA ASN A 46 -8.17 -2.50 6.78
C ASN A 46 -8.09 -3.73 7.72
N VAL A 47 -8.91 -4.76 7.51
CA VAL A 47 -8.89 -6.00 8.30
C VAL A 47 -7.72 -6.95 7.95
N GLY A 48 -6.72 -6.48 7.20
CA GLY A 48 -5.46 -7.16 6.95
C GLY A 48 -5.50 -8.30 5.93
N VAL A 49 -6.43 -8.29 4.97
CA VAL A 49 -6.55 -9.38 3.97
C VAL A 49 -5.30 -9.53 3.11
N LEU A 50 -4.70 -8.42 2.66
CA LEU A 50 -3.44 -8.46 1.91
C LEU A 50 -2.28 -8.97 2.78
N LEU A 51 -2.20 -8.50 4.02
CA LEU A 51 -1.17 -8.94 4.98
C LEU A 51 -1.28 -10.42 5.32
N GLU A 52 -2.50 -10.98 5.40
CA GLU A 52 -2.73 -12.43 5.55
C GLU A 52 -2.06 -13.21 4.41
N MET A 53 -2.14 -12.71 3.16
CA MET A 53 -1.50 -13.35 2.00
C MET A 53 0.03 -13.26 2.04
N PHE A 54 0.58 -12.16 2.53
CA PHE A 54 2.03 -12.03 2.76
C PHE A 54 2.49 -12.97 3.88
N ALA A 55 1.82 -12.99 5.02
CA ALA A 55 2.17 -13.85 6.15
C ALA A 55 2.19 -15.33 5.77
N ALA A 56 1.24 -15.78 4.93
CA ALA A 56 1.20 -17.14 4.42
C ALA A 56 2.43 -17.52 3.56
N ARG A 57 3.22 -16.53 3.11
CA ARG A 57 4.44 -16.70 2.31
C ARG A 57 5.74 -16.53 3.09
N GLY A 58 5.64 -16.17 4.38
CA GLY A 58 6.76 -16.19 5.30
C GLY A 58 7.23 -14.86 5.88
N PRO A 59 7.17 -13.71 5.21
CA PRO A 59 7.67 -12.47 5.78
C PRO A 59 6.86 -12.03 7.00
N ARG A 60 7.51 -11.23 7.86
CA ARG A 60 6.84 -10.52 8.96
C ARG A 60 5.92 -9.45 8.39
N ILE A 61 4.84 -9.17 9.07
CA ILE A 61 3.82 -8.22 8.63
C ILE A 61 3.51 -7.18 9.70
N LEU A 62 3.11 -5.98 9.27
CA LEU A 62 2.55 -4.93 10.11
C LEU A 62 1.49 -4.16 9.34
N GLY A 63 0.28 -4.08 9.90
CA GLY A 63 -0.77 -3.19 9.43
C GLY A 63 -0.75 -1.85 10.14
N ILE A 64 -1.12 -0.78 9.44
CA ILE A 64 -1.38 0.53 10.02
C ILE A 64 -2.72 1.02 9.46
N ASP A 65 -3.71 1.26 10.34
CA ASP A 65 -5.04 1.73 9.93
C ASP A 65 -5.61 2.71 10.97
N PRO A 66 -6.21 3.85 10.56
CA PRO A 66 -6.70 4.85 11.50
C PRO A 66 -8.04 4.50 12.16
N ALA A 67 -8.74 3.43 11.75
CA ALA A 67 -10.06 3.06 12.23
C ALA A 67 -9.99 2.03 13.38
N PRO A 68 -10.28 2.42 14.65
CA PRO A 68 -10.10 1.53 15.80
C PRO A 68 -10.90 0.23 15.74
N ASN A 69 -12.11 0.28 15.17
CA ASN A 69 -12.95 -0.91 15.02
C ASN A 69 -12.36 -1.91 14.01
N ILE A 70 -11.75 -1.42 12.95
CA ILE A 70 -11.09 -2.23 11.91
C ILE A 70 -9.81 -2.85 12.47
N VAL A 71 -9.00 -2.05 13.16
CA VAL A 71 -7.77 -2.53 13.85
C VAL A 71 -8.10 -3.62 14.85
N ALA A 72 -9.18 -3.50 15.62
CA ALA A 72 -9.61 -4.54 16.55
C ALA A 72 -9.88 -5.86 15.81
N ILE A 73 -10.62 -5.82 14.70
CA ILE A 73 -10.92 -7.01 13.86
C ILE A 73 -9.63 -7.62 13.30
N ALA A 74 -8.70 -6.78 12.79
CA ALA A 74 -7.43 -7.25 12.24
C ALA A 74 -6.61 -7.99 13.31
N ASN A 75 -6.48 -7.40 14.51
CA ASN A 75 -5.74 -8.00 15.64
C ASN A 75 -6.40 -9.29 16.17
N GLU A 76 -7.74 -9.36 16.23
CA GLU A 76 -8.48 -10.59 16.57
C GLU A 76 -8.22 -11.71 15.56
N ARG A 77 -7.95 -11.37 14.30
CA ARG A 77 -7.56 -12.32 13.23
C ARG A 77 -6.08 -12.69 13.25
N GLY A 78 -5.29 -12.14 14.19
CA GLY A 78 -3.86 -12.38 14.30
C GLY A 78 -3.00 -11.56 13.34
N ILE A 79 -3.56 -10.51 12.74
CA ILE A 79 -2.82 -9.55 11.89
C ILE A 79 -2.37 -8.39 12.77
N ASP A 80 -1.08 -8.34 13.10
CA ASP A 80 -0.48 -7.27 13.92
C ASP A 80 -0.73 -5.91 13.24
N THR A 81 -1.58 -5.09 13.86
CA THR A 81 -2.04 -3.83 13.28
C THR A 81 -2.03 -2.71 14.31
N THR A 82 -1.37 -1.60 13.99
CA THR A 82 -1.30 -0.38 14.79
C THR A 82 -2.45 0.56 14.40
N CYS A 83 -3.11 1.16 15.39
CA CYS A 83 -4.16 2.15 15.17
C CYS A 83 -3.56 3.55 15.02
N GLY A 84 -3.55 4.08 13.80
CA GLY A 84 -3.03 5.41 13.50
C GLY A 84 -3.03 5.75 12.01
N PHE A 85 -2.82 7.03 11.71
CA PHE A 85 -2.50 7.44 10.34
C PHE A 85 -1.05 7.08 10.03
N PHE A 86 -0.76 6.80 8.77
CA PHE A 86 0.61 6.62 8.33
C PHE A 86 1.26 7.99 8.11
N ASP A 87 2.13 8.37 9.03
CA ASP A 87 2.89 9.61 9.08
C ASP A 87 4.32 9.34 9.56
N THR A 88 5.15 10.37 9.65
CA THR A 88 6.55 10.22 10.08
C THR A 88 6.68 9.68 11.51
N ALA A 89 5.74 10.00 12.41
CA ALA A 89 5.76 9.52 13.79
C ALA A 89 5.46 8.02 13.86
N THR A 90 4.40 7.57 13.16
CA THR A 90 4.01 6.16 13.10
C THR A 90 5.06 5.31 12.38
N ALA A 91 5.66 5.86 11.30
CA ALA A 91 6.76 5.20 10.60
C ALA A 91 8.00 5.03 11.48
N ALA A 92 8.35 6.07 12.26
CA ALA A 92 9.47 6.00 13.21
C ALA A 92 9.22 4.97 14.33
N GLU A 93 8.01 4.88 14.86
CA GLU A 93 7.62 3.86 15.85
C GLU A 93 7.69 2.46 15.26
N ALA A 94 7.19 2.26 14.05
CA ALA A 94 7.28 0.99 13.33
C ALA A 94 8.75 0.57 13.12
N ALA A 95 9.61 1.50 12.65
CA ALA A 95 11.03 1.24 12.47
C ALA A 95 11.74 0.87 13.79
N ALA A 96 11.42 1.56 14.88
CA ALA A 96 12.02 1.31 16.20
C ALA A 96 11.59 -0.03 16.81
N THR A 97 10.36 -0.48 16.58
CA THR A 97 9.79 -1.68 17.22
C THR A 97 9.87 -2.93 16.35
N LYS A 98 9.79 -2.78 15.02
CA LYS A 98 9.73 -3.90 14.07
C LYS A 98 10.92 -3.92 13.11
N GLY A 99 11.65 -2.82 12.96
CA GLY A 99 12.71 -2.62 11.96
C GLY A 99 12.20 -1.97 10.68
N GLN A 100 13.12 -1.74 9.73
CA GLN A 100 12.76 -1.18 8.43
C GLN A 100 12.00 -2.19 7.56
N ALA A 101 11.10 -1.68 6.74
CA ALA A 101 10.28 -2.48 5.83
C ALA A 101 11.00 -2.74 4.49
N LYS A 102 11.01 -3.98 4.04
CA LYS A 102 11.46 -4.37 2.70
C LYS A 102 10.42 -4.04 1.64
N VAL A 103 9.14 -4.14 2.02
CA VAL A 103 8.01 -3.75 1.18
C VAL A 103 7.06 -2.89 2.01
N ILE A 104 6.64 -1.77 1.44
CA ILE A 104 5.53 -0.96 1.95
C ILE A 104 4.43 -0.98 0.89
N THR A 105 3.18 -1.19 1.30
CA THR A 105 2.02 -1.19 0.40
C THR A 105 0.99 -0.14 0.78
N ALA A 106 0.30 0.40 -0.23
CA ALA A 106 -0.81 1.34 -0.10
C ALA A 106 -1.89 0.96 -1.13
N THR A 107 -2.91 0.22 -0.71
CA THR A 107 -3.93 -0.29 -1.61
C THR A 107 -5.25 0.44 -1.42
N ASN A 108 -5.70 1.15 -2.46
CA ASN A 108 -6.93 1.96 -2.46
C ASN A 108 -7.01 2.99 -1.31
N VAL A 109 -5.86 3.48 -0.83
CA VAL A 109 -5.76 4.46 0.24
C VAL A 109 -5.04 5.73 -0.19
N PHE A 110 -4.07 5.65 -1.11
CA PHE A 110 -3.23 6.77 -1.51
C PHE A 110 -4.02 7.97 -2.04
N ALA A 111 -5.14 7.71 -2.74
CA ALA A 111 -6.04 8.75 -3.24
C ALA A 111 -6.84 9.48 -2.14
N HIS A 112 -6.92 8.93 -0.93
CA HIS A 112 -7.66 9.48 0.21
C HIS A 112 -6.79 10.36 1.13
N ILE A 113 -5.49 10.50 0.85
CA ILE A 113 -4.54 11.18 1.72
C ILE A 113 -4.40 12.63 1.26
N ASP A 114 -4.52 13.55 2.21
CA ASP A 114 -4.39 14.99 1.98
C ASP A 114 -2.92 15.41 1.86
N ASP A 115 -2.07 14.98 2.79
CA ASP A 115 -0.65 15.29 2.81
C ASP A 115 0.20 14.12 2.26
N LEU A 116 0.31 14.07 0.95
CA LEU A 116 1.14 13.07 0.27
C LEU A 116 2.65 13.30 0.48
N ASP A 117 3.08 14.54 0.74
CA ASP A 117 4.47 14.85 1.01
C ASP A 117 4.90 14.22 2.34
N GLU A 118 4.09 14.34 3.39
CA GLU A 118 4.30 13.69 4.69
C GLU A 118 4.38 12.15 4.54
N VAL A 119 3.48 11.55 3.77
CA VAL A 119 3.51 10.11 3.49
C VAL A 119 4.80 9.68 2.82
N MET A 120 5.28 10.45 1.84
CA MET A 120 6.53 10.08 1.15
C MET A 120 7.76 10.19 2.05
N VAL A 121 7.80 11.15 2.97
CA VAL A 121 8.85 11.25 4.00
C VAL A 121 8.77 10.05 4.95
N ALA A 122 7.56 9.65 5.37
CA ALA A 122 7.35 8.46 6.20
C ALA A 122 7.78 7.18 5.48
N VAL A 123 7.42 7.01 4.20
CA VAL A 123 7.86 5.88 3.36
C VAL A 123 9.38 5.85 3.27
N ASP A 124 10.02 6.97 2.99
CA ASP A 124 11.48 7.04 2.87
C ASP A 124 12.18 6.67 4.18
N SER A 125 11.66 7.09 5.32
CA SER A 125 12.24 6.78 6.63
C SER A 125 12.12 5.31 7.03
N LEU A 126 11.00 4.65 6.66
CA LEU A 126 10.70 3.28 7.05
C LEU A 126 11.25 2.22 6.07
N LEU A 127 11.39 2.55 4.79
CA LEU A 127 11.81 1.61 3.75
C LEU A 127 13.29 1.27 3.86
N THR A 128 13.67 0.00 3.69
CA THR A 128 15.09 -0.39 3.56
C THR A 128 15.73 0.27 2.33
N PRO A 129 17.07 0.40 2.25
CA PRO A 129 17.74 1.02 1.09
C PRO A 129 17.42 0.37 -0.26
N ASP A 130 17.14 -0.93 -0.28
CA ASP A 130 16.78 -1.74 -1.43
C ASP A 130 15.28 -2.12 -1.47
N GLY A 131 14.48 -1.50 -0.61
CA GLY A 131 13.06 -1.77 -0.48
C GLY A 131 12.20 -1.21 -1.63
N VAL A 132 10.97 -1.65 -1.68
CA VAL A 132 9.98 -1.24 -2.69
C VAL A 132 8.71 -0.71 -2.02
N PHE A 133 8.24 0.44 -2.50
CA PHE A 133 6.92 0.97 -2.17
C PHE A 133 5.95 0.63 -3.31
N ILE A 134 4.80 0.04 -2.99
CA ILE A 134 3.81 -0.41 -3.97
C ILE A 134 2.49 0.30 -3.72
N ILE A 135 2.04 1.06 -4.70
CA ILE A 135 0.71 1.69 -4.69
C ILE A 135 -0.21 0.90 -5.61
N GLU A 136 -1.42 0.57 -5.15
CA GLU A 136 -2.49 0.14 -6.03
C GLU A 136 -3.68 1.08 -5.88
N ALA A 137 -4.15 1.63 -7.01
CA ALA A 137 -5.25 2.59 -7.03
C ALA A 137 -5.99 2.56 -8.37
N PRO A 138 -7.28 2.98 -8.40
CA PRO A 138 -8.00 3.22 -9.64
C PRO A 138 -7.24 4.16 -10.57
N SER A 139 -7.18 3.80 -11.84
CA SER A 139 -6.45 4.57 -12.87
C SER A 139 -7.30 5.73 -13.38
N LEU A 140 -6.80 6.97 -13.28
CA LEU A 140 -7.44 8.13 -13.90
C LEU A 140 -7.64 7.93 -15.40
N ALA A 141 -6.72 7.27 -16.10
CA ALA A 141 -6.84 7.01 -17.53
C ALA A 141 -8.04 6.09 -17.84
N ASN A 142 -8.27 5.06 -17.01
CA ASN A 142 -9.41 4.16 -17.16
C ASN A 142 -10.72 4.86 -16.76
N LEU A 143 -10.71 5.63 -15.67
CA LEU A 143 -11.86 6.45 -15.25
C LEU A 143 -12.35 7.34 -16.42
N VAL A 144 -11.44 8.04 -17.09
CA VAL A 144 -11.79 8.90 -18.24
C VAL A 144 -12.24 8.07 -19.45
N ARG A 145 -11.55 6.95 -19.74
CA ARG A 145 -11.86 6.08 -20.88
C ARG A 145 -13.23 5.42 -20.74
N HIS A 146 -13.58 4.98 -19.55
CA HIS A 146 -14.81 4.23 -19.26
C HIS A 146 -15.94 5.11 -18.72
N LEU A 147 -15.69 6.43 -18.54
CA LEU A 147 -16.66 7.40 -17.99
C LEU A 147 -17.16 7.01 -16.60
N GLU A 148 -16.26 6.58 -15.73
CA GLU A 148 -16.55 6.11 -14.37
C GLU A 148 -16.72 7.27 -13.38
N TYR A 149 -17.66 8.18 -13.66
CA TYR A 149 -17.88 9.38 -12.85
C TYR A 149 -18.47 9.09 -11.46
N ASP A 150 -18.99 7.90 -11.23
CA ASP A 150 -19.46 7.42 -9.91
C ASP A 150 -18.31 7.26 -8.90
N THR A 151 -17.06 7.16 -9.36
CA THR A 151 -15.88 7.18 -8.50
C THR A 151 -15.47 8.60 -8.05
N ILE A 152 -16.16 9.65 -8.57
CA ILE A 152 -15.89 11.04 -8.19
C ILE A 152 -16.72 11.41 -6.97
N TYR A 153 -16.14 11.25 -5.78
CA TYR A 153 -16.76 11.60 -4.51
C TYR A 153 -15.71 12.15 -3.53
N HIS A 154 -16.20 12.76 -2.43
CA HIS A 154 -15.40 13.61 -1.54
C HIS A 154 -14.31 12.88 -0.74
N GLU A 155 -14.27 11.54 -0.72
CA GLU A 155 -13.19 10.78 -0.11
C GLU A 155 -11.97 10.65 -1.05
N HIS A 156 -12.15 10.76 -2.37
CA HIS A 156 -11.07 10.77 -3.33
C HIS A 156 -10.51 12.20 -3.49
N LEU A 157 -9.47 12.51 -2.72
CA LEU A 157 -8.79 13.81 -2.76
C LEU A 157 -7.89 13.95 -3.99
N SER A 158 -7.44 12.83 -4.56
CA SER A 158 -6.63 12.80 -5.77
C SER A 158 -7.03 11.64 -6.70
N TYR A 159 -6.70 11.78 -7.98
CA TYR A 159 -6.92 10.74 -8.99
C TYR A 159 -5.58 10.36 -9.60
N ILE A 160 -5.19 9.10 -9.44
CA ILE A 160 -3.83 8.66 -9.74
C ILE A 160 -3.59 8.50 -11.23
N SER A 161 -2.54 9.17 -11.71
CA SER A 161 -2.04 9.09 -13.07
C SER A 161 -0.52 9.02 -13.07
N VAL A 162 0.06 8.21 -13.96
CA VAL A 162 1.49 7.91 -13.98
C VAL A 162 2.35 9.16 -14.19
N LYS A 163 2.04 10.02 -15.16
CA LYS A 163 2.87 11.20 -15.48
C LYS A 163 3.05 12.18 -14.32
N PRO A 164 1.97 12.66 -13.64
CA PRO A 164 2.12 13.48 -12.45
C PRO A 164 2.87 12.76 -11.32
N LEU A 165 2.63 11.46 -11.14
CA LEU A 165 3.26 10.68 -10.09
C LEU A 165 4.79 10.57 -10.29
N VAL A 166 5.28 10.42 -11.53
CA VAL A 166 6.73 10.45 -11.84
C VAL A 166 7.37 11.74 -11.38
N VAL A 167 6.74 12.89 -11.68
CA VAL A 167 7.25 14.21 -11.27
C VAL A 167 7.21 14.37 -9.75
N PHE A 168 6.14 13.88 -9.12
CA PHE A 168 5.98 13.92 -7.68
C PHE A 168 7.04 13.09 -6.96
N LEU A 169 7.26 11.85 -7.35
CA LEU A 169 8.21 10.92 -6.74
C LEU A 169 9.66 11.38 -6.88
N ALA A 170 10.01 12.02 -8.00
CA ALA A 170 11.35 12.55 -8.22
C ALA A 170 11.77 13.59 -7.17
N ARG A 171 10.82 14.29 -6.52
CA ARG A 171 11.09 15.22 -5.41
C ARG A 171 11.65 14.51 -4.17
N PHE A 172 11.41 13.22 -4.04
CA PHE A 172 11.84 12.36 -2.92
C PHE A 172 12.98 11.40 -3.30
N GLY A 173 13.59 11.59 -4.49
CA GLY A 173 14.64 10.69 -4.98
C GLY A 173 14.13 9.27 -5.24
N MET A 174 12.87 9.16 -5.69
CA MET A 174 12.24 7.88 -6.01
C MET A 174 11.73 7.86 -7.45
N HIS A 175 11.67 6.67 -8.05
CA HIS A 175 11.14 6.47 -9.39
C HIS A 175 10.26 5.24 -9.49
N ILE A 176 9.37 5.25 -10.47
CA ILE A 176 8.57 4.09 -10.87
C ILE A 176 9.45 3.19 -11.73
N PHE A 177 9.58 1.91 -11.38
CA PHE A 177 10.35 0.96 -12.19
C PHE A 177 9.47 -0.11 -12.86
N ASP A 178 8.23 -0.32 -12.37
CA ASP A 178 7.27 -1.23 -12.98
C ASP A 178 5.82 -0.80 -12.75
N ILE A 179 4.90 -1.20 -13.65
CA ILE A 179 3.46 -0.90 -13.56
C ILE A 179 2.67 -2.10 -14.10
N HIS A 180 1.73 -2.59 -13.31
CA HIS A 180 0.79 -3.63 -13.72
C HIS A 180 -0.63 -3.08 -13.79
N GLU A 181 -1.31 -3.27 -14.91
CA GLU A 181 -2.75 -3.01 -15.00
C GLU A 181 -3.53 -4.15 -14.33
N LYS A 182 -4.59 -3.81 -13.59
CA LYS A 182 -5.43 -4.74 -12.85
C LYS A 182 -6.90 -4.49 -13.17
N ASP A 183 -7.62 -5.58 -13.47
CA ASP A 183 -9.05 -5.54 -13.78
C ASP A 183 -9.90 -5.62 -12.50
N ILE A 184 -9.73 -4.61 -11.63
CA ILE A 184 -10.55 -4.40 -10.43
C ILE A 184 -10.90 -2.92 -10.30
N HIS A 185 -12.00 -2.61 -9.61
CA HIS A 185 -12.45 -1.23 -9.36
C HIS A 185 -12.51 -0.37 -10.64
N GLY A 186 -13.03 -0.92 -11.75
CA GLY A 186 -13.12 -0.20 -13.03
C GLY A 186 -11.79 -0.13 -13.81
N GLY A 187 -10.73 -0.73 -13.32
CA GLY A 187 -9.39 -0.70 -13.86
C GLY A 187 -8.42 0.07 -12.99
N SER A 188 -7.67 -0.68 -12.20
CA SER A 188 -6.62 -0.17 -11.32
C SER A 188 -5.23 -0.31 -11.93
N ILE A 189 -4.28 0.43 -11.37
CA ILE A 189 -2.86 0.27 -11.66
C ILE A 189 -2.14 -0.06 -10.36
N ARG A 190 -1.22 -1.05 -10.42
CA ARG A 190 -0.27 -1.36 -9.36
C ARG A 190 1.07 -0.82 -9.80
N ILE A 191 1.62 0.10 -9.02
CA ILE A 191 2.80 0.90 -9.33
C ILE A 191 3.90 0.52 -8.36
N PHE A 192 5.04 0.10 -8.88
CA PHE A 192 6.21 -0.30 -8.10
C PHE A 192 7.23 0.84 -8.11
N ILE A 193 7.60 1.29 -6.92
CA ILE A 193 8.40 2.49 -6.68
C ILE A 193 9.61 2.12 -5.81
N ARG A 194 10.78 2.67 -6.12
CA ARG A 194 11.98 2.52 -5.31
C ARG A 194 12.86 3.76 -5.34
N ARG A 195 13.86 3.80 -4.46
CA ARG A 195 14.84 4.88 -4.45
C ARG A 195 15.70 4.89 -5.70
N ASP A 196 16.11 6.08 -6.09
CA ASP A 196 17.15 6.26 -7.12
C ASP A 196 18.46 5.62 -6.67
N GLY A 197 19.10 4.88 -7.57
CA GLY A 197 20.35 4.18 -7.27
C GLY A 197 20.22 2.93 -6.39
N ALA A 198 19.02 2.50 -6.03
CA ALA A 198 18.80 1.21 -5.35
C ALA A 198 19.37 0.06 -6.20
N PRO A 199 19.92 -1.02 -5.56
CA PRO A 199 20.43 -2.18 -6.29
C PRO A 199 19.41 -2.76 -7.26
N GLY A 200 19.87 -3.20 -8.45
CA GLY A 200 18.98 -3.75 -9.47
C GLY A 200 18.17 -4.95 -8.95
N LEU A 201 16.86 -4.96 -9.26
CA LEU A 201 16.06 -6.15 -9.10
C LEU A 201 16.32 -7.09 -10.30
N LYS A 202 16.19 -8.40 -10.08
CA LYS A 202 16.18 -9.33 -11.22
C LYS A 202 14.96 -9.00 -12.07
N ALA A 203 15.18 -8.82 -13.38
CA ALA A 203 14.08 -8.67 -14.32
C ALA A 203 13.18 -9.93 -14.23
N THR A 204 11.90 -9.74 -13.97
CA THR A 204 10.89 -10.80 -14.04
C THR A 204 10.43 -11.00 -15.47
#